data_d8c96aa73b4a029d346849d197d18e5c
#
_entry.id   d8c96aa73b4a029d346849d197d18e5c
#
_cell.length_a   1.000
_cell.length_b   1.000
_cell.length_c   1.000
_cell.angle_alpha   90.00
_cell.angle_beta   90.00
_cell.angle_gamma   90.00
#
_symmetry.space_group_name_H-M   'P 1'
#
loop_
_entity.id
_entity.type
_entity.pdbx_description
1 polymer ?
#
loop_
_entity_poly.entity_id
_entity_poly.type
_entity_poly.pdbx_seq_one_letter_code
_entity_poly.pdbx_strand_id
1 'polypeptide(L)'
;MYILKPTASSCGRGIKVIGKKDQVKKRNGYLVQQYVASPHLLRGYKYDLRIYIVVTCFEPLKAYIFQDGLVRLATQLYTTNQKCLKKRFIHLTNYSVNKKADNYNKNTNTDKGGDEAAADDDEGEGEERIESKWSLN
;
A
#
# COMPACT_ATOMS: atom_id res chain seq x y z
N MET A 1 11.80 4.18 -14.70
CA MET A 1 10.37 4.23 -14.33
C MET A 1 10.08 5.50 -13.53
N TYR A 2 8.88 6.03 -13.63
CA TYR A 2 8.47 7.25 -12.93
C TYR A 2 7.08 7.05 -12.34
N ILE A 3 6.78 7.80 -11.28
CA ILE A 3 5.46 7.86 -10.68
C ILE A 3 4.92 9.30 -10.81
N LEU A 4 3.70 9.41 -11.30
CA LEU A 4 2.97 10.68 -11.40
C LEU A 4 2.00 10.77 -10.24
N LYS A 5 2.05 11.87 -9.51
CA LYS A 5 1.21 12.14 -8.34
C LYS A 5 0.49 13.48 -8.54
N PRO A 6 -0.84 13.54 -8.42
CA PRO A 6 -1.52 14.83 -8.34
C PRO A 6 -1.02 15.63 -7.12
N THR A 7 -0.80 16.93 -7.27
CA THR A 7 -0.33 17.80 -6.17
C THR A 7 -1.40 18.03 -5.10
N ALA A 8 -2.68 17.98 -5.50
CA ALA A 8 -3.83 18.18 -4.61
C ALA A 8 -4.72 16.92 -4.59
N SER A 9 -4.21 15.81 -4.04
CA SER A 9 -4.98 14.58 -3.92
C SER A 9 -4.42 13.71 -2.79
N SER A 10 -5.26 12.81 -2.30
CA SER A 10 -4.93 11.90 -1.20
C SER A 10 -5.30 10.44 -1.55
N CYS A 11 -4.93 9.51 -0.66
CA CYS A 11 -5.39 8.13 -0.71
C CYS A 11 -5.06 7.38 -2.02
N GLY A 12 -3.96 7.74 -2.69
CA GLY A 12 -3.55 7.08 -3.93
C GLY A 12 -4.40 7.43 -5.16
N ARG A 13 -5.33 8.40 -5.06
CA ARG A 13 -6.16 8.82 -6.20
C ARG A 13 -5.29 9.51 -7.26
N GLY A 14 -5.52 9.15 -8.53
CA GLY A 14 -4.83 9.78 -9.67
C GLY A 14 -3.35 9.43 -9.82
N ILE A 15 -2.77 8.62 -8.92
CA ILE A 15 -1.39 8.15 -9.04
C ILE A 15 -1.27 7.18 -10.20
N LYS A 16 -0.20 7.32 -10.99
CA LYS A 16 0.13 6.46 -12.12
C LYS A 16 1.61 6.14 -12.14
N VAL A 17 1.95 4.89 -12.43
CA VAL A 17 3.33 4.46 -12.71
C VAL A 17 3.51 4.36 -14.22
N ILE A 18 4.60 4.90 -14.73
CA ILE A 18 4.94 4.92 -16.16
C ILE A 18 6.37 4.43 -16.39
N GLY A 19 6.58 3.78 -17.52
CA GLY A 19 7.88 3.19 -17.86
C GLY A 19 8.91 4.19 -18.34
N LYS A 20 8.51 5.16 -19.17
CA LYS A 20 9.39 6.11 -19.85
C LYS A 20 8.99 7.55 -19.57
N LYS A 21 9.96 8.46 -19.55
CA LYS A 21 9.76 9.89 -19.32
C LYS A 21 8.88 10.54 -20.41
N ASP A 22 8.97 10.07 -21.64
CA ASP A 22 8.21 10.59 -22.78
C ASP A 22 6.70 10.37 -22.66
N GLN A 23 6.30 9.44 -21.78
CA GLN A 23 4.88 9.20 -21.46
C GLN A 23 4.29 10.27 -20.52
N VAL A 24 5.15 11.16 -19.99
CA VAL A 24 4.71 12.30 -19.18
C VAL A 24 4.15 13.37 -20.10
N LYS A 25 2.83 13.40 -20.25
CA LYS A 25 2.18 14.56 -20.86
C LYS A 25 2.31 15.75 -19.92
N LYS A 26 2.72 16.91 -20.45
CA LYS A 26 2.76 18.15 -19.67
C LYS A 26 1.34 18.41 -19.10
N ARG A 27 1.20 18.27 -17.81
CA ARG A 27 -0.06 18.46 -17.07
C ARG A 27 0.21 19.34 -15.85
N ASN A 28 -0.54 20.43 -15.75
CA ASN A 28 -0.52 21.23 -14.53
C ASN A 28 -1.11 20.41 -13.36
N GLY A 29 -0.60 20.62 -12.16
CA GLY A 29 -1.07 19.95 -10.95
C GLY A 29 -0.59 18.50 -10.77
N TYR A 30 0.50 18.09 -11.43
CA TYR A 30 1.15 16.79 -11.21
C TYR A 30 2.63 16.93 -10.89
N LEU A 31 3.06 16.17 -9.90
CA LEU A 31 4.46 15.92 -9.58
C LEU A 31 4.90 14.64 -10.30
N VAL A 32 6.05 14.70 -10.96
CA VAL A 32 6.73 13.53 -11.55
C VAL A 32 7.93 13.21 -10.69
N GLN A 33 7.99 12.00 -10.18
CA GLN A 33 9.08 11.52 -9.33
C GLN A 33 9.67 10.25 -9.91
N GLN A 34 10.98 10.04 -9.74
CA GLN A 34 11.59 8.75 -10.05
C GLN A 34 10.95 7.66 -9.20
N TYR A 35 10.57 6.56 -9.83
CA TYR A 35 9.98 5.41 -9.14
C TYR A 35 11.09 4.47 -8.67
N VAL A 36 11.01 4.05 -7.41
CA VAL A 36 11.91 3.03 -6.86
C VAL A 36 11.47 1.68 -7.43
N ALA A 37 12.19 1.23 -8.47
CA ALA A 37 11.82 0.03 -9.23
C ALA A 37 12.17 -1.27 -8.48
N SER A 38 13.14 -1.24 -7.59
CA SER A 38 13.58 -2.39 -6.77
C SER A 38 13.38 -2.08 -5.29
N PRO A 39 12.13 -2.02 -4.79
CA PRO A 39 11.87 -1.85 -3.37
C PRO A 39 12.19 -3.16 -2.65
N HIS A 40 12.42 -3.08 -1.34
CA HIS A 40 12.35 -4.28 -0.50
C HIS A 40 10.92 -4.84 -0.55
N LEU A 41 10.79 -6.16 -0.62
CA LEU A 41 9.51 -6.86 -0.72
C LEU A 41 9.32 -7.78 0.48
N LEU A 42 8.07 -7.91 0.93
CA LEU A 42 7.68 -8.90 1.94
C LEU A 42 6.91 -10.02 1.22
N ARG A 43 7.47 -11.23 1.19
CA ARG A 43 6.92 -12.39 0.45
C ARG A 43 6.55 -12.05 -1.01
N GLY A 44 7.35 -11.21 -1.68
CA GLY A 44 7.09 -10.76 -3.07
C GLY A 44 6.09 -9.62 -3.22
N TYR A 45 5.51 -9.13 -2.14
CA TYR A 45 4.58 -8.00 -2.15
C TYR A 45 5.28 -6.70 -1.77
N LYS A 46 4.90 -5.62 -2.43
CA LYS A 46 5.31 -4.28 -2.04
C LYS A 46 4.56 -3.87 -0.77
N TYR A 47 5.28 -3.22 0.15
CA TYR A 47 4.69 -2.71 1.39
C TYR A 47 5.16 -1.30 1.72
N ASP A 48 4.50 -0.67 2.66
CA ASP A 48 4.95 0.54 3.33
C ASP A 48 4.68 0.46 4.84
N LEU A 49 5.45 1.25 5.58
CA LEU A 49 5.32 1.38 7.02
C LEU A 49 4.66 2.72 7.34
N ARG A 50 3.65 2.70 8.20
CA ARG A 50 3.07 3.88 8.81
C ARG A 50 3.60 4.02 10.23
N ILE A 51 4.57 4.91 10.39
CA ILE A 51 5.18 5.23 11.68
C ILE A 51 4.58 6.54 12.20
N TYR A 52 4.32 6.60 13.50
CA TYR A 52 3.77 7.78 14.17
C TYR A 52 4.86 8.45 15.00
N ILE A 53 5.06 9.73 14.78
CA ILE A 53 6.04 10.57 15.49
C ILE A 53 5.31 11.78 16.04
N VAL A 54 5.50 12.04 17.34
CA VAL A 54 5.00 13.24 18.01
C VAL A 54 6.18 14.17 18.29
N VAL A 55 6.10 15.40 17.80
CA VAL A 55 7.07 16.46 18.11
C VAL A 55 6.45 17.39 19.12
N THR A 56 7.04 17.46 20.33
CA THR A 56 6.51 18.27 21.43
C THR A 56 7.23 19.63 21.55
N CYS A 57 8.44 19.74 21.02
CA CYS A 57 9.21 20.98 21.02
C CYS A 57 10.14 20.99 19.81
N PHE A 58 10.33 22.16 19.18
CA PHE A 58 11.26 22.32 18.06
C PHE A 58 12.62 22.84 18.51
N GLU A 59 12.69 23.57 19.63
CA GLU A 59 13.94 24.09 20.15
C GLU A 59 13.97 24.00 21.69
N PRO A 60 14.81 23.08 22.26
CA PRO A 60 15.50 21.99 21.57
C PRO A 60 14.50 20.97 20.99
N LEU A 61 14.89 20.32 19.91
CA LEU A 61 14.02 19.33 19.26
C LEU A 61 13.73 18.16 20.21
N LYS A 62 12.44 17.94 20.50
CA LYS A 62 11.93 16.79 21.26
C LYS A 62 10.92 16.05 20.42
N ALA A 63 11.30 14.86 19.97
CA ALA A 63 10.49 13.99 19.14
C ALA A 63 10.41 12.59 19.75
N TYR A 64 9.23 12.01 19.72
CA TYR A 64 8.94 10.67 20.25
C TYR A 64 8.36 9.82 19.15
N ILE A 65 8.87 8.61 19.01
CA ILE A 65 8.33 7.61 18.09
C ILE A 65 7.37 6.73 18.89
N PHE A 66 6.17 6.55 18.37
CA PHE A 66 5.23 5.58 18.93
C PHE A 66 5.77 4.16 18.67
N GLN A 67 5.69 3.29 19.67
CA GLN A 67 6.32 1.97 19.62
C GLN A 67 5.65 1.01 18.63
N ASP A 68 4.45 1.31 18.20
CA ASP A 68 3.72 0.53 17.20
C ASP A 68 3.48 1.34 15.92
N GLY A 69 3.05 0.65 14.87
CA GLY A 69 2.73 1.23 13.58
C GLY A 69 1.95 0.24 12.73
N LEU A 70 1.81 0.56 11.46
CA LEU A 70 1.07 -0.27 10.52
C LEU A 70 1.95 -0.64 9.34
N VAL A 71 1.99 -1.93 9.02
CA VAL A 71 2.48 -2.44 7.74
C VAL A 71 1.30 -2.56 6.78
N ARG A 72 1.41 -1.96 5.61
CA ARG A 72 0.36 -2.03 4.57
C ARG A 72 0.95 -2.68 3.33
N LEU A 73 0.32 -3.74 2.85
CA LEU A 73 0.78 -4.49 1.68
C LEU A 73 -0.06 -4.15 0.44
N ALA A 74 0.58 -4.22 -0.72
CA ALA A 74 -0.11 -4.32 -1.99
C ALA A 74 -0.79 -5.70 -2.07
N THR A 75 -1.91 -5.80 -2.77
CA THR A 75 -2.70 -7.04 -2.84
C THR A 75 -2.32 -7.95 -4.01
N GLN A 76 -1.36 -7.53 -4.85
CA GLN A 76 -0.81 -8.33 -5.94
C GLN A 76 0.71 -8.34 -5.88
N LEU A 77 1.33 -9.45 -6.31
CA LEU A 77 2.78 -9.65 -6.38
C LEU A 77 3.44 -8.52 -7.18
N TYR A 78 4.55 -8.03 -6.65
CA TYR A 78 5.27 -6.93 -7.26
C TYR A 78 5.95 -7.36 -8.57
N THR A 79 5.82 -6.54 -9.59
CA THR A 79 6.53 -6.70 -10.86
C THR A 79 6.77 -5.35 -11.53
N THR A 80 7.87 -5.24 -12.25
CA THR A 80 8.20 -4.08 -13.09
C THR A 80 7.84 -4.28 -14.56
N ASN A 81 7.12 -5.36 -14.88
CA ASN A 81 6.70 -5.63 -16.26
C ASN A 81 5.88 -4.46 -16.82
N GLN A 82 6.27 -3.98 -18.00
CA GLN A 82 5.65 -2.84 -18.70
C GLN A 82 4.12 -2.99 -18.84
N LYS A 83 3.63 -4.22 -19.09
CA LYS A 83 2.20 -4.52 -19.21
C LYS A 83 1.44 -4.34 -17.89
N CYS A 84 2.15 -4.43 -16.75
CA CYS A 84 1.57 -4.39 -15.40
C CYS A 84 1.68 -3.02 -14.72
N LEU A 85 2.38 -2.04 -15.30
CA LEU A 85 2.59 -0.72 -14.68
C LEU A 85 1.31 0.03 -14.35
N LYS A 86 0.23 -0.23 -15.08
CA LYS A 86 -1.09 0.38 -14.84
C LYS A 86 -1.88 -0.29 -13.71
N LYS A 87 -1.46 -1.48 -13.26
CA LYS A 87 -2.15 -2.24 -12.20
C LYS A 87 -1.85 -1.63 -10.85
N ARG A 88 -2.79 -0.91 -10.28
CA ARG A 88 -2.62 -0.15 -9.03
C ARG A 88 -2.35 -1.05 -7.82
N PHE A 89 -2.93 -2.24 -7.79
CA PHE A 89 -2.81 -3.22 -6.71
C PHE A 89 -1.39 -3.83 -6.56
N ILE A 90 -0.53 -3.64 -7.57
CA ILE A 90 0.89 -4.06 -7.55
C ILE A 90 1.76 -2.98 -6.92
N HIS A 91 1.45 -1.71 -7.18
CA HIS A 91 2.35 -0.59 -6.94
C HIS A 91 1.95 0.30 -5.76
N LEU A 92 0.67 0.31 -5.40
CA LEU A 92 0.12 1.16 -4.34
C LEU A 92 -0.33 0.32 -3.14
N THR A 93 0.11 0.73 -1.97
CA THR A 93 -0.16 0.09 -0.67
C THR A 93 -1.29 0.77 0.11
N ASN A 94 -1.88 1.83 -0.45
CA ASN A 94 -2.96 2.58 0.18
C ASN A 94 -4.17 1.69 0.48
N TYR A 95 -4.67 1.71 1.71
CA TYR A 95 -5.89 1.01 2.12
C TYR A 95 -7.09 1.29 1.19
N SER A 96 -7.33 2.56 0.86
CA SER A 96 -8.43 2.97 -0.02
C SER A 96 -8.36 2.41 -1.45
N VAL A 97 -7.17 1.99 -1.88
CA VAL A 97 -6.96 1.28 -3.16
C VAL A 97 -7.18 -0.20 -2.96
N ASN A 98 -6.44 -0.80 -2.01
CA ASN A 98 -6.38 -2.25 -1.86
C ASN A 98 -7.67 -2.89 -1.32
N LYS A 99 -8.46 -2.17 -0.50
CA LYS A 99 -9.77 -2.66 -0.04
C LYS A 99 -10.78 -2.98 -1.15
N LYS A 100 -10.45 -2.62 -2.40
CA LYS A 100 -11.28 -2.91 -3.59
C LYS A 100 -10.77 -4.11 -4.39
N ALA A 101 -9.69 -4.74 -3.95
CA ALA A 101 -9.19 -5.96 -4.56
C ALA A 101 -9.97 -7.16 -4.02
N ASP A 102 -10.28 -8.12 -4.89
CA ASP A 102 -11.06 -9.31 -4.54
C ASP A 102 -10.35 -10.18 -3.49
N ASN A 103 -9.01 -10.16 -3.48
CA ASN A 103 -8.17 -10.86 -2.53
C ASN A 103 -7.76 -10.03 -1.30
N TYR A 104 -8.46 -8.92 -1.00
CA TYR A 104 -8.17 -8.10 0.16
C TYR A 104 -8.68 -8.76 1.44
N ASN A 105 -7.76 -9.21 2.30
CA ASN A 105 -8.09 -9.74 3.63
C ASN A 105 -7.97 -8.63 4.68
N LYS A 106 -9.06 -8.43 5.43
CA LYS A 106 -9.02 -7.62 6.66
C LYS A 106 -8.47 -8.49 7.78
N ASN A 107 -7.54 -7.95 8.56
CA ASN A 107 -7.18 -8.53 9.85
C ASN A 107 -8.41 -8.48 10.77
N THR A 108 -9.00 -9.62 11.09
CA THR A 108 -10.15 -9.73 12.00
C THR A 108 -9.74 -9.78 13.47
N ASN A 109 -8.48 -9.49 13.81
CA ASN A 109 -7.96 -9.51 15.17
C ASN A 109 -8.21 -8.22 15.96
N THR A 110 -9.37 -7.58 15.76
CA THR A 110 -9.87 -6.55 16.69
C THR A 110 -11.37 -6.78 16.90
N ASP A 111 -11.71 -7.16 18.12
CA ASP A 111 -13.06 -7.30 18.70
C ASP A 111 -13.93 -8.45 18.19
N LYS A 112 -13.85 -9.57 18.94
CA LYS A 112 -14.97 -10.50 19.05
C LYS A 112 -16.09 -9.83 19.84
N GLY A 113 -17.00 -9.23 19.09
CA GLY A 113 -18.34 -8.85 19.55
C GLY A 113 -19.33 -9.30 18.49
N GLY A 114 -19.92 -10.49 18.68
CA GLY A 114 -21.17 -11.03 18.17
C GLY A 114 -21.48 -10.88 16.68
N ASP A 115 -21.42 -11.98 15.92
CA ASP A 115 -22.56 -12.65 15.30
C ASP A 115 -22.04 -13.76 14.38
N GLU A 116 -22.52 -14.98 14.67
CA GLU A 116 -22.25 -16.18 13.90
C GLU A 116 -22.99 -16.13 12.55
N ALA A 117 -22.31 -16.41 11.46
CA ALA A 117 -22.93 -16.92 10.23
C ALA A 117 -21.96 -17.78 9.42
N ALA A 118 -22.27 -19.06 9.42
CA ALA A 118 -22.10 -20.10 8.42
C ALA A 118 -20.74 -20.28 7.73
N ALA A 119 -20.14 -21.42 8.04
CA ALA A 119 -19.12 -22.11 7.28
C ALA A 119 -19.67 -22.52 5.90
N ASP A 120 -18.90 -22.24 4.86
CA ASP A 120 -18.99 -22.95 3.59
C ASP A 120 -17.60 -23.52 3.30
N ASP A 121 -17.49 -24.85 3.37
CA ASP A 121 -16.29 -25.61 3.05
C ASP A 121 -16.09 -25.63 1.53
N ASP A 122 -15.10 -24.87 1.05
CA ASP A 122 -14.54 -25.08 -0.29
C ASP A 122 -13.04 -25.40 -0.16
N GLU A 123 -12.71 -26.67 -0.32
CA GLU A 123 -11.34 -27.18 -0.42
C GLU A 123 -10.73 -26.77 -1.77
N GLY A 124 -10.14 -25.57 -1.81
CA GLY A 124 -9.31 -25.06 -2.90
C GLY A 124 -7.88 -24.92 -2.44
N GLU A 125 -6.94 -25.52 -3.18
CA GLU A 125 -5.49 -25.58 -2.98
C GLU A 125 -4.90 -24.30 -2.42
N GLY A 126 -4.12 -24.44 -1.31
CA GLY A 126 -3.64 -23.35 -0.47
C GLY A 126 -2.70 -22.35 -1.13
N GLU A 127 -3.22 -21.30 -1.72
CA GLU A 127 -2.50 -20.04 -1.80
C GLU A 127 -2.49 -19.41 -0.41
N GLU A 128 -1.31 -19.35 0.20
CA GLU A 128 -1.10 -18.73 1.51
C GLU A 128 -1.57 -17.26 1.45
N ARG A 129 -2.78 -17.00 1.91
CA ARG A 129 -3.42 -15.67 1.88
C ARG A 129 -2.69 -14.74 2.83
N ILE A 130 -1.99 -13.75 2.30
CA ILE A 130 -1.27 -12.76 3.10
C ILE A 130 -2.25 -11.67 3.54
N GLU A 131 -2.28 -11.42 4.84
CA GLU A 131 -3.04 -10.31 5.41
C GLU A 131 -2.52 -8.96 4.87
N SER A 132 -3.42 -8.10 4.44
CA SER A 132 -3.06 -6.84 3.78
C SER A 132 -2.66 -5.72 4.74
N LYS A 133 -2.76 -5.94 6.05
CA LYS A 133 -2.45 -4.96 7.09
C LYS A 133 -2.00 -5.65 8.38
N TRP A 134 -0.82 -5.30 8.87
CA TRP A 134 -0.23 -5.85 10.10
C TRP A 134 0.11 -4.74 11.07
N SER A 135 0.09 -5.06 12.39
CA SER A 135 0.78 -4.30 13.42
C SER A 135 2.30 -4.51 13.29
N LEU A 136 3.10 -3.56 13.78
CA LEU A 136 4.55 -3.70 13.87
C LEU A 136 4.99 -4.41 15.15
N ASN A 137 4.08 -4.58 16.14
CA ASN A 137 4.28 -5.38 17.35
C ASN A 137 3.75 -6.79 17.17
#